data_541c23580cac2eeebde168097861b2ba
#
_entry.id   541c23580cac2eeebde168097861b2ba
#
_cell.length_a   1.000
_cell.length_b   1.000
_cell.length_c   1.000
_cell.angle_alpha   90.00
_cell.angle_beta   90.00
_cell.angle_gamma   90.00
#
_symmetry.space_group_name_H-M   'P 1'
#
loop_
_entity.id
_entity.type
_entity.pdbx_description
1 polymer ?
#
loop_
_entity_poly.entity_id
_entity_poly.type
_entity_poly.pdbx_seq_one_letter_code
_entity_poly.pdbx_strand_id
1 'polypeptide(L)'
;MRLQYDPTDPERMARELAQYDGYIVRINPGQLSRPGVPQGAQRVFDELMDSFVHAGKPVWSSPQVQKSMGAKDALVRINGMACGLSDTLAYYTPEEFKANFVKTAAFQPRVIKQNRGSAGEGIWLCWLVDKPYCKKFGDSELDMSDTLKLMEMNDEHVEYHTVGEFMEFCVNGPENKELAGEWHSVFPGKYLTGQGSHLVDQRLMPRIAEGEVRMLMVRDQLFQIIHKKPKADGGMSAVGGNNVPTFYRPDAPEFAGLREKFIKEDVPHLLEVMDLQDQPLPLLWTADFIPMDSDDVPGETVYKVGEFNCSCVGVSKFMASAKGGTIEDVSDDDYAEAMSLCDLIGKQVVEAMDTHWAALQKEIAGHPGRGGG
;
A
#
# COMPACT_ATOMS: atom_id res chain seq x y z
N MET A 1 -18.54 1.84 -17.89
CA MET A 1 -17.65 1.50 -19.03
C MET A 1 -16.23 1.32 -18.52
N ARG A 2 -15.42 0.42 -19.09
CA ARG A 2 -14.00 0.27 -18.77
C ARG A 2 -13.17 0.99 -19.83
N LEU A 3 -12.30 1.90 -19.38
CA LEU A 3 -11.31 2.57 -20.22
C LEU A 3 -9.91 2.19 -19.77
N GLN A 4 -9.03 1.94 -20.72
CA GLN A 4 -7.60 1.75 -20.44
C GLN A 4 -6.91 3.09 -20.63
N TYR A 5 -6.24 3.57 -19.59
CA TYR A 5 -5.48 4.82 -19.68
C TYR A 5 -4.27 4.63 -20.58
N ASP A 6 -4.11 5.53 -21.54
CA ASP A 6 -2.98 5.61 -22.45
C ASP A 6 -2.12 6.82 -22.08
N PRO A 7 -0.96 6.62 -21.46
CA PRO A 7 -0.10 7.73 -21.07
C PRO A 7 0.59 8.44 -22.24
N THR A 8 0.49 7.91 -23.46
CA THR A 8 1.08 8.52 -24.68
C THR A 8 0.15 9.55 -25.31
N ASP A 9 -1.15 9.51 -24.98
CA ASP A 9 -2.15 10.46 -25.51
C ASP A 9 -3.10 10.96 -24.39
N PRO A 10 -2.58 11.76 -23.45
CA PRO A 10 -3.36 12.23 -22.31
C PRO A 10 -4.50 13.18 -22.71
N GLU A 11 -4.38 13.92 -23.81
CA GLU A 11 -5.44 14.81 -24.29
C GLU A 11 -6.67 14.04 -24.81
N ARG A 12 -6.44 12.94 -25.54
CA ARG A 12 -7.53 12.05 -25.96
C ARG A 12 -8.21 11.45 -24.73
N MET A 13 -7.42 10.97 -23.77
CA MET A 13 -7.95 10.41 -22.53
C MET A 13 -8.78 11.42 -21.74
N ALA A 14 -8.34 12.68 -21.67
CA ALA A 14 -9.11 13.73 -21.01
C ALA A 14 -10.46 13.96 -21.69
N ARG A 15 -10.51 14.01 -23.05
CA ARG A 15 -11.76 14.16 -23.80
C ARG A 15 -12.71 12.96 -23.63
N GLU A 16 -12.17 11.73 -23.66
CA GLU A 16 -12.96 10.52 -23.46
C GLU A 16 -13.53 10.43 -22.05
N LEU A 17 -12.72 10.74 -21.04
CA LEU A 17 -13.12 10.69 -19.63
C LEU A 17 -14.13 11.79 -19.27
N ALA A 18 -14.04 12.97 -19.88
CA ALA A 18 -14.93 14.11 -19.58
C ALA A 18 -16.43 13.80 -19.74
N GLN A 19 -16.78 12.75 -20.51
CA GLN A 19 -18.16 12.34 -20.78
C GLN A 19 -18.82 11.60 -19.61
N TYR A 20 -18.09 11.25 -18.55
CA TYR A 20 -18.61 10.47 -17.43
C TYR A 20 -18.78 11.33 -16.18
N ASP A 21 -19.72 10.94 -15.32
CA ASP A 21 -20.08 11.66 -14.10
C ASP A 21 -19.30 11.20 -12.86
N GLY A 22 -18.55 10.09 -12.95
CA GLY A 22 -17.73 9.58 -11.86
C GLY A 22 -16.75 8.51 -12.33
N TYR A 23 -15.72 8.24 -11.52
CA TYR A 23 -14.59 7.40 -11.92
C TYR A 23 -14.21 6.42 -10.83
N ILE A 24 -14.01 5.16 -11.21
CA ILE A 24 -13.36 4.15 -10.38
C ILE A 24 -11.97 3.93 -10.94
N VAL A 25 -10.96 4.43 -10.24
CA VAL A 25 -9.56 4.35 -10.65
C VAL A 25 -8.99 2.97 -10.26
N ARG A 26 -8.54 2.23 -11.27
CA ARG A 26 -7.92 0.89 -11.11
C ARG A 26 -6.49 0.88 -11.63
N ILE A 27 -5.78 1.99 -11.50
CA ILE A 27 -4.39 2.15 -11.89
C ILE A 27 -3.54 2.23 -10.63
N ASN A 28 -2.51 1.36 -10.55
CA ASN A 28 -1.50 1.51 -9.53
C ASN A 28 -0.57 2.67 -9.92
N PRO A 29 -0.43 3.71 -9.08
CA PRO A 29 0.44 4.85 -9.37
C PRO A 29 1.88 4.47 -9.75
N GLY A 30 2.45 3.48 -9.08
CA GLY A 30 3.80 2.99 -9.38
C GLY A 30 3.97 2.46 -10.82
N GLN A 31 2.90 2.00 -11.46
CA GLN A 31 2.97 1.51 -12.86
C GLN A 31 3.19 2.64 -13.88
N LEU A 32 2.74 3.85 -13.57
CA LEU A 32 2.91 5.01 -14.44
C LEU A 32 4.31 5.67 -14.31
N SER A 33 5.12 5.18 -13.40
CA SER A 33 6.51 5.64 -13.19
C SER A 33 7.56 4.61 -13.61
N ARG A 34 7.15 3.47 -14.21
CA ARG A 34 8.07 2.40 -14.65
C ARG A 34 8.86 2.79 -15.90
N PRO A 35 10.05 2.19 -16.09
CA PRO A 35 10.79 2.31 -17.35
C PRO A 35 9.91 1.96 -18.56
N GLY A 36 9.99 2.74 -19.62
CA GLY A 36 9.18 2.59 -20.83
C GLY A 36 7.85 3.34 -20.84
N VAL A 37 7.42 3.90 -19.71
CA VAL A 37 6.31 4.85 -19.62
C VAL A 37 6.84 6.27 -19.82
N PRO A 38 6.11 7.18 -20.52
CA PRO A 38 6.55 8.56 -20.69
C PRO A 38 6.87 9.24 -19.36
N GLN A 39 7.98 9.99 -19.33
CA GLN A 39 8.37 10.72 -18.13
C GLN A 39 7.27 11.69 -17.69
N GLY A 40 6.92 11.65 -16.40
CA GLY A 40 5.87 12.50 -15.84
C GLY A 40 4.44 12.01 -16.07
N ALA A 41 4.24 10.84 -16.67
CA ALA A 41 2.90 10.26 -16.91
C ALA A 41 2.06 10.16 -15.63
N GLN A 42 2.67 9.81 -14.50
CA GLN A 42 1.99 9.78 -13.20
C GLN A 42 1.43 11.17 -12.84
N ARG A 43 2.24 12.21 -12.97
CA ARG A 43 1.81 13.58 -12.65
C ARG A 43 0.67 14.03 -13.57
N VAL A 44 0.78 13.76 -14.87
CA VAL A 44 -0.26 14.11 -15.85
C VAL A 44 -1.58 13.37 -15.55
N PHE A 45 -1.51 12.10 -15.16
CA PHE A 45 -2.69 11.34 -14.74
C PHE A 45 -3.31 11.92 -13.46
N ASP A 46 -2.49 12.22 -12.45
CA ASP A 46 -2.95 12.81 -11.19
C ASP A 46 -3.63 14.17 -11.44
N GLU A 47 -3.02 15.05 -12.22
CA GLU A 47 -3.58 16.36 -12.59
C GLU A 47 -4.94 16.22 -13.31
N LEU A 48 -5.07 15.23 -14.21
CA LEU A 48 -6.32 14.94 -14.89
C LEU A 48 -7.40 14.49 -13.91
N MET A 49 -7.09 13.55 -13.00
CA MET A 49 -8.06 13.09 -11.99
C MET A 49 -8.41 14.19 -11.00
N ASP A 50 -7.44 14.99 -10.57
CA ASP A 50 -7.69 16.15 -9.70
C ASP A 50 -8.58 17.19 -10.37
N SER A 51 -8.47 17.39 -11.69
CA SER A 51 -9.39 18.28 -12.44
C SER A 51 -10.84 17.82 -12.36
N PHE A 52 -11.11 16.52 -12.36
CA PHE A 52 -12.46 15.97 -12.18
C PHE A 52 -12.95 16.11 -10.74
N VAL A 53 -12.06 15.91 -9.75
CA VAL A 53 -12.39 16.18 -8.34
C VAL A 53 -12.77 17.64 -8.15
N HIS A 54 -12.01 18.58 -8.70
CA HIS A 54 -12.32 20.02 -8.64
C HIS A 54 -13.60 20.39 -9.39
N ALA A 55 -13.95 19.63 -10.44
CA ALA A 55 -15.23 19.78 -11.12
C ALA A 55 -16.41 19.13 -10.36
N GLY A 56 -16.18 18.67 -9.14
CA GLY A 56 -17.19 18.06 -8.27
C GLY A 56 -17.56 16.63 -8.66
N LYS A 57 -16.81 15.95 -9.53
CA LYS A 57 -17.07 14.56 -9.93
C LYS A 57 -16.44 13.58 -8.93
N PRO A 58 -17.15 12.51 -8.53
CA PRO A 58 -16.57 11.48 -7.67
C PRO A 58 -15.43 10.74 -8.36
N VAL A 59 -14.29 10.64 -7.69
CA VAL A 59 -13.11 9.87 -8.16
C VAL A 59 -12.66 8.92 -7.05
N TRP A 60 -12.86 7.63 -7.24
CA TRP A 60 -12.45 6.57 -6.31
C TRP A 60 -11.30 5.74 -6.90
N SER A 61 -10.09 5.73 -6.35
CA SER A 61 -9.57 6.66 -5.34
C SER A 61 -9.02 7.91 -6.02
N SER A 62 -9.22 9.06 -5.39
CA SER A 62 -8.63 10.32 -5.86
C SER A 62 -7.11 10.28 -5.78
N PRO A 63 -6.37 11.12 -6.52
CA PRO A 63 -4.92 11.20 -6.41
C PRO A 63 -4.43 11.48 -4.99
N GLN A 64 -5.16 12.29 -4.23
CA GLN A 64 -4.83 12.61 -2.84
C GLN A 64 -4.92 11.36 -1.96
N VAL A 65 -5.98 10.56 -2.09
CA VAL A 65 -6.11 9.28 -1.37
C VAL A 65 -5.01 8.30 -1.78
N GLN A 66 -4.68 8.22 -3.06
CA GLN A 66 -3.62 7.32 -3.53
C GLN A 66 -2.22 7.74 -3.06
N LYS A 67 -1.95 9.04 -2.95
CA LYS A 67 -0.66 9.57 -2.46
C LYS A 67 -0.49 9.39 -0.95
N SER A 68 -1.56 9.51 -0.18
CA SER A 68 -1.52 9.42 1.29
C SER A 68 -1.78 7.99 1.78
N MET A 69 -2.96 7.41 1.47
CA MET A 69 -3.36 6.10 1.96
C MET A 69 -2.79 4.95 1.12
N GLY A 70 -2.65 5.14 -0.20
CA GLY A 70 -2.15 4.12 -1.14
C GLY A 70 -0.63 4.05 -1.24
N ALA A 71 0.11 4.75 -0.41
CA ALA A 71 1.56 4.74 -0.33
C ALA A 71 2.04 4.28 1.06
N LYS A 72 3.33 3.95 1.21
CA LYS A 72 3.87 3.50 2.49
C LYS A 72 3.90 4.60 3.56
N ASP A 73 3.80 5.88 3.16
CA ASP A 73 3.62 7.03 4.07
C ASP A 73 2.42 6.85 5.01
N ALA A 74 1.38 6.17 4.57
CA ALA A 74 0.24 5.80 5.40
C ALA A 74 0.65 5.11 6.71
N LEU A 75 1.68 4.25 6.66
CA LEU A 75 2.17 3.51 7.83
C LEU A 75 2.78 4.43 8.88
N VAL A 76 3.39 5.53 8.45
CA VAL A 76 3.94 6.57 9.35
C VAL A 76 2.81 7.35 10.01
N ARG A 77 1.79 7.69 9.25
CA ARG A 77 0.64 8.47 9.73
C ARG A 77 -0.19 7.72 10.75
N ILE A 78 -0.40 6.42 10.55
CA ILE A 78 -1.18 5.57 11.47
C ILE A 78 -0.36 5.05 12.67
N ASN A 79 0.90 5.43 12.85
CA ASN A 79 1.78 4.84 13.88
C ASN A 79 1.22 4.96 15.32
N GLY A 80 0.38 5.96 15.59
CA GLY A 80 -0.32 6.16 16.86
C GLY A 80 -1.66 5.43 16.97
N MET A 81 -2.16 4.78 15.91
CA MET A 81 -3.41 4.02 15.92
C MET A 81 -3.22 2.60 16.45
N ALA A 82 -4.32 1.94 16.86
CA ALA A 82 -4.26 0.54 17.30
C ALA A 82 -3.73 -0.40 16.21
N CYS A 83 -4.09 -0.15 14.95
CA CYS A 83 -3.58 -0.91 13.79
C CYS A 83 -2.17 -0.50 13.36
N GLY A 84 -1.63 0.61 13.84
CA GLY A 84 -0.31 1.12 13.48
C GLY A 84 0.82 0.51 14.29
N LEU A 85 2.04 0.60 13.78
CA LEU A 85 3.27 0.18 14.46
C LEU A 85 4.01 1.43 14.94
N SER A 86 4.11 1.59 16.25
CA SER A 86 4.55 2.85 16.91
C SER A 86 5.99 3.28 16.59
N ASP A 87 6.87 2.34 16.18
CA ASP A 87 8.25 2.65 15.80
C ASP A 87 8.45 2.83 14.28
N THR A 88 7.37 3.16 13.57
CA THR A 88 7.45 3.48 12.15
C THR A 88 8.00 4.87 11.93
N LEU A 89 9.07 4.98 11.15
CA LEU A 89 9.75 6.23 10.81
C LEU A 89 9.72 6.47 9.29
N ALA A 90 9.84 7.73 8.89
CA ALA A 90 10.06 8.10 7.48
C ALA A 90 11.38 8.85 7.34
N TYR A 91 12.05 8.67 6.21
CA TYR A 91 13.24 9.39 5.81
C TYR A 91 12.97 10.07 4.47
N TYR A 92 12.86 11.39 4.50
CA TYR A 92 12.54 12.20 3.32
C TYR A 92 13.80 12.70 2.61
N THR A 93 14.94 12.66 3.29
CA THR A 93 16.23 13.07 2.72
C THR A 93 17.30 12.02 2.97
N PRO A 94 18.39 12.01 2.14
CA PRO A 94 19.54 11.16 2.38
C PRO A 94 20.20 11.40 3.75
N GLU A 95 20.19 12.63 4.23
CA GLU A 95 20.77 13.02 5.52
C GLU A 95 19.97 12.43 6.68
N GLU A 96 18.63 12.50 6.63
CA GLU A 96 17.75 11.86 7.63
C GLU A 96 17.95 10.35 7.67
N PHE A 97 18.01 9.72 6.48
CA PHE A 97 18.24 8.28 6.38
C PHE A 97 19.60 7.90 6.99
N LYS A 98 20.68 8.59 6.61
CA LYS A 98 22.01 8.35 7.12
C LYS A 98 22.12 8.54 8.63
N ALA A 99 21.46 9.56 9.18
CA ALA A 99 21.55 9.86 10.61
C ALA A 99 20.72 8.92 11.50
N ASN A 100 19.66 8.30 10.97
CA ASN A 100 18.70 7.55 11.80
C ASN A 100 18.71 6.05 11.53
N PHE A 101 18.93 5.60 10.30
CA PHE A 101 18.99 4.16 9.99
C PHE A 101 20.07 3.43 10.79
N VAL A 102 21.24 4.04 10.99
CA VAL A 102 22.32 3.47 11.80
C VAL A 102 21.90 3.20 13.26
N LYS A 103 20.94 3.98 13.79
CA LYS A 103 20.41 3.82 15.16
C LYS A 103 19.32 2.76 15.22
N THR A 104 18.39 2.80 14.26
CA THR A 104 17.27 1.84 14.21
C THR A 104 17.78 0.43 13.96
N ALA A 105 18.70 0.27 13.00
CA ALA A 105 19.31 -1.02 12.66
C ALA A 105 20.31 -1.54 13.70
N ALA A 106 20.88 -0.67 14.54
CA ALA A 106 21.68 -1.10 15.71
C ALA A 106 20.82 -1.69 16.82
N PHE A 107 19.53 -1.34 16.87
CA PHE A 107 18.64 -1.72 17.97
C PHE A 107 17.90 -3.03 17.71
N GLN A 108 17.42 -3.26 16.49
CA GLN A 108 16.65 -4.46 16.12
C GLN A 108 16.57 -4.62 14.59
N PRO A 109 16.17 -5.81 14.07
CA PRO A 109 15.94 -6.00 12.65
C PRO A 109 14.92 -5.01 12.10
N ARG A 110 15.21 -4.47 10.91
CA ARG A 110 14.37 -3.45 10.26
C ARG A 110 13.81 -3.93 8.94
N VAL A 111 12.72 -3.31 8.53
CA VAL A 111 12.14 -3.41 7.19
C VAL A 111 12.15 -2.02 6.57
N ILE A 112 12.98 -1.85 5.55
CA ILE A 112 13.10 -0.60 4.79
C ILE A 112 12.24 -0.73 3.54
N LYS A 113 11.32 0.22 3.34
CA LYS A 113 10.35 0.18 2.25
C LYS A 113 10.42 1.47 1.44
N GLN A 114 10.58 1.37 0.12
CA GLN A 114 10.33 2.53 -0.73
C GLN A 114 8.86 2.95 -0.63
N ASN A 115 8.59 4.26 -0.67
CA ASN A 115 7.22 4.78 -0.50
C ASN A 115 6.25 4.27 -1.56
N ARG A 116 6.70 4.22 -2.81
CA ARG A 116 5.90 3.78 -3.96
C ARG A 116 6.57 2.61 -4.64
N GLY A 117 6.01 1.44 -4.47
CA GLY A 117 6.44 0.19 -5.09
C GLY A 117 5.27 -0.77 -5.15
N SER A 118 5.42 -1.86 -5.86
CA SER A 118 4.44 -2.93 -5.92
C SER A 118 5.13 -4.30 -5.89
N ALA A 119 4.42 -5.33 -5.49
CA ALA A 119 4.91 -6.70 -5.53
C ALA A 119 6.22 -6.94 -4.73
N GLY A 120 6.45 -6.20 -3.66
CA GLY A 120 7.62 -6.36 -2.80
C GLY A 120 8.90 -5.69 -3.30
N GLU A 121 8.85 -5.04 -4.46
CA GLU A 121 9.98 -4.29 -5.03
C GLU A 121 10.43 -3.17 -4.08
N GLY A 122 11.73 -3.12 -3.75
CA GLY A 122 12.31 -2.12 -2.85
C GLY A 122 11.80 -2.20 -1.41
N ILE A 123 11.41 -3.41 -0.98
CA ILE A 123 11.15 -3.73 0.42
C ILE A 123 12.26 -4.66 0.89
N TRP A 124 13.10 -4.15 1.79
CA TRP A 124 14.28 -4.85 2.30
C TRP A 124 14.13 -5.20 3.77
N LEU A 125 14.26 -6.48 4.10
CA LEU A 125 14.44 -6.96 5.46
C LEU A 125 15.92 -6.88 5.77
N CYS A 126 16.27 -6.21 6.87
CA CYS A 126 17.65 -5.91 7.24
C CYS A 126 17.98 -6.51 8.61
N TRP A 127 18.99 -7.38 8.67
CA TRP A 127 19.52 -7.94 9.92
C TRP A 127 21.00 -7.59 10.07
N LEU A 128 21.39 -7.22 11.27
CA LEU A 128 22.80 -7.08 11.64
C LEU A 128 23.42 -8.47 11.83
N VAL A 129 24.61 -8.71 11.26
CA VAL A 129 25.24 -10.03 11.26
C VAL A 129 26.37 -10.13 12.27
N ASP A 130 27.27 -9.16 12.28
CA ASP A 130 28.58 -9.31 12.90
C ASP A 130 28.62 -8.98 14.41
N LYS A 131 27.57 -8.37 14.94
CA LYS A 131 27.49 -7.96 16.35
C LYS A 131 26.08 -8.04 16.89
N PRO A 132 25.88 -8.14 18.22
CA PRO A 132 24.57 -8.15 18.83
C PRO A 132 23.89 -6.78 18.72
N TYR A 133 22.57 -6.77 18.68
CA TYR A 133 21.76 -5.55 18.82
C TYR A 133 21.97 -4.89 20.18
N CYS A 134 21.91 -3.55 20.22
CA CYS A 134 21.94 -2.83 21.48
C CYS A 134 20.64 -3.06 22.27
N LYS A 135 20.71 -2.94 23.60
CA LYS A 135 19.58 -3.25 24.49
C LYS A 135 18.52 -2.15 24.52
N LYS A 136 18.89 -0.93 24.21
CA LYS A 136 18.02 0.23 24.23
C LYS A 136 18.30 1.07 23.00
N PHE A 137 17.23 1.60 22.40
CA PHE A 137 17.34 2.50 21.28
C PHE A 137 18.20 3.73 21.57
N GLY A 138 19.19 3.97 20.71
CA GLY A 138 20.13 5.08 20.82
C GLY A 138 21.37 4.82 21.68
N ASP A 139 21.53 3.64 22.28
CA ASP A 139 22.74 3.28 23.03
C ASP A 139 23.95 3.07 22.13
N SER A 140 23.74 2.72 20.86
CA SER A 140 24.80 2.58 19.85
C SER A 140 24.29 2.91 18.46
N GLU A 141 25.24 3.13 17.55
CA GLU A 141 25.02 3.30 16.12
C GLU A 141 25.84 2.25 15.37
N LEU A 142 25.41 1.89 14.17
CA LEU A 142 26.19 1.03 13.28
C LEU A 142 27.31 1.83 12.63
N ASP A 143 28.45 1.18 12.45
CA ASP A 143 29.53 1.67 11.60
C ASP A 143 29.21 1.40 10.12
N MET A 144 29.70 2.23 9.21
CA MET A 144 29.50 2.05 7.77
C MET A 144 30.06 0.72 7.25
N SER A 145 31.01 0.12 7.97
CA SER A 145 31.62 -1.18 7.67
C SER A 145 30.92 -2.38 8.30
N ASP A 146 29.89 -2.17 9.15
CA ASP A 146 29.12 -3.26 9.71
C ASP A 146 28.36 -4.00 8.63
N THR A 147 28.25 -5.32 8.73
CA THR A 147 27.62 -6.16 7.72
C THR A 147 26.12 -6.34 8.03
N LEU A 148 25.31 -6.12 7.02
CA LEU A 148 23.89 -6.43 7.00
C LEU A 148 23.64 -7.68 6.16
N LYS A 149 22.78 -8.56 6.65
CA LYS A 149 22.06 -9.52 5.83
C LYS A 149 20.79 -8.81 5.35
N LEU A 150 20.59 -8.77 4.05
CA LEU A 150 19.47 -8.14 3.38
C LEU A 150 18.66 -9.19 2.63
N MET A 151 17.33 -9.09 2.68
CA MET A 151 16.44 -9.92 1.87
C MET A 151 15.43 -9.01 1.17
N GLU A 152 15.36 -9.05 -0.15
CA GLU A 152 14.33 -8.33 -0.89
C GLU A 152 13.04 -9.15 -0.96
N MET A 153 11.90 -8.52 -0.66
CA MET A 153 10.62 -9.21 -0.48
C MET A 153 9.97 -9.71 -1.76
N ASN A 154 10.41 -9.23 -2.93
CA ASN A 154 9.85 -9.61 -4.23
C ASN A 154 10.07 -11.10 -4.59
N ASP A 155 11.23 -11.64 -4.28
CA ASP A 155 11.67 -13.00 -4.61
C ASP A 155 12.43 -13.72 -3.49
N GLU A 156 12.58 -13.08 -2.32
CA GLU A 156 13.29 -13.57 -1.13
C GLU A 156 14.79 -13.85 -1.34
N HIS A 157 15.40 -13.28 -2.38
CA HIS A 157 16.84 -13.41 -2.51
C HIS A 157 17.57 -12.69 -1.37
N VAL A 158 18.71 -13.24 -0.97
CA VAL A 158 19.50 -12.75 0.15
C VAL A 158 20.83 -12.22 -0.34
N GLU A 159 21.18 -11.02 0.12
CA GLU A 159 22.46 -10.36 -0.14
C GLU A 159 23.14 -9.97 1.18
N TYR A 160 24.45 -9.79 1.13
CA TYR A 160 25.24 -9.33 2.27
C TYR A 160 26.02 -8.10 1.84
N HIS A 161 25.72 -6.97 2.46
CA HIS A 161 26.34 -5.69 2.17
C HIS A 161 26.71 -4.97 3.46
N THR A 162 27.68 -4.08 3.38
CA THR A 162 27.94 -3.17 4.48
C THR A 162 26.81 -2.14 4.62
N VAL A 163 26.68 -1.55 5.79
CA VAL A 163 25.73 -0.44 6.04
C VAL A 163 25.95 0.68 5.02
N GLY A 164 27.21 1.03 4.73
CA GLY A 164 27.56 2.06 3.76
C GLY A 164 27.11 1.74 2.35
N GLU A 165 27.30 0.50 1.87
CA GLU A 165 26.85 0.03 0.55
C GLU A 165 25.33 0.06 0.44
N PHE A 166 24.61 -0.42 1.46
CA PHE A 166 23.14 -0.39 1.45
C PHE A 166 22.59 1.03 1.44
N MET A 167 23.19 1.93 2.23
CA MET A 167 22.79 3.33 2.23
C MET A 167 23.08 4.01 0.89
N GLU A 168 24.22 3.74 0.28
CA GLU A 168 24.56 4.26 -1.04
C GLU A 168 23.61 3.73 -2.11
N PHE A 169 23.29 2.44 -2.07
CA PHE A 169 22.28 1.84 -2.96
C PHE A 169 20.90 2.52 -2.81
N CYS A 170 20.43 2.74 -1.58
CA CYS A 170 19.14 3.38 -1.34
C CYS A 170 19.10 4.84 -1.82
N VAL A 171 20.23 5.55 -1.74
CA VAL A 171 20.31 6.98 -2.10
C VAL A 171 20.61 7.17 -3.59
N ASN A 172 21.67 6.54 -4.10
CA ASN A 172 22.21 6.80 -5.44
C ASN A 172 22.01 5.64 -6.41
N GLY A 173 21.60 4.44 -5.92
CA GLY A 173 21.48 3.23 -6.71
C GLY A 173 22.82 2.53 -6.95
N PRO A 174 22.84 1.44 -7.74
CA PRO A 174 24.00 0.59 -7.96
C PRO A 174 24.99 1.16 -8.99
N GLU A 175 24.78 2.37 -9.50
CA GLU A 175 25.60 2.94 -10.58
C GLU A 175 27.05 3.19 -10.12
N ASN A 176 27.25 3.54 -8.85
CA ASN A 176 28.57 3.70 -8.26
C ASN A 176 28.99 2.40 -7.55
N LYS A 177 29.49 1.42 -8.31
CA LYS A 177 29.86 0.10 -7.78
C LYS A 177 30.97 0.14 -6.71
N GLU A 178 31.82 1.15 -6.69
CA GLU A 178 32.87 1.28 -5.67
C GLU A 178 32.29 1.61 -4.31
N LEU A 179 31.16 2.34 -4.25
CA LEU A 179 30.51 2.76 -3.02
C LEU A 179 29.28 1.92 -2.67
N ALA A 180 28.51 1.47 -3.68
CA ALA A 180 27.29 0.71 -3.48
C ALA A 180 27.51 -0.82 -3.53
N GLY A 181 28.66 -1.31 -4.00
CA GLY A 181 28.89 -2.72 -4.22
C GLY A 181 28.16 -3.30 -5.44
N GLU A 182 28.16 -4.64 -5.54
CA GLU A 182 27.44 -5.35 -6.60
C GLU A 182 26.11 -5.90 -6.06
N TRP A 183 25.00 -5.58 -6.73
CA TRP A 183 23.66 -5.95 -6.33
C TRP A 183 23.06 -6.99 -7.28
N HIS A 184 22.31 -7.94 -6.72
CA HIS A 184 21.50 -8.90 -7.48
C HIS A 184 20.09 -8.37 -7.71
N SER A 185 19.63 -7.36 -6.94
CA SER A 185 18.34 -6.74 -7.17
C SER A 185 18.21 -6.24 -8.61
N VAL A 186 17.09 -6.59 -9.24
CA VAL A 186 16.75 -6.09 -10.59
C VAL A 186 16.18 -4.68 -10.58
N PHE A 187 15.97 -4.11 -9.39
CA PHE A 187 15.43 -2.76 -9.19
C PHE A 187 16.54 -1.76 -8.88
N PRO A 188 16.41 -0.54 -9.39
CA PRO A 188 17.54 0.40 -9.46
C PRO A 188 17.93 1.08 -8.13
N GLY A 189 17.34 0.75 -6.98
CA GLY A 189 17.58 1.56 -5.79
C GLY A 189 17.07 3.00 -5.95
N LYS A 190 17.82 4.01 -5.47
CA LYS A 190 17.47 5.44 -5.62
C LYS A 190 16.11 5.82 -5.04
N TYR A 191 15.81 5.34 -3.84
CA TYR A 191 14.49 5.48 -3.24
C TYR A 191 14.18 6.88 -2.69
N LEU A 192 15.19 7.76 -2.63
CA LEU A 192 15.10 9.12 -2.09
C LEU A 192 15.15 10.19 -3.17
N THR A 193 14.99 9.81 -4.46
CA THR A 193 15.03 10.74 -5.57
C THR A 193 13.68 10.87 -6.27
N GLY A 194 13.25 12.09 -6.53
CA GLY A 194 11.98 12.36 -7.22
C GLY A 194 10.84 12.78 -6.29
N GLN A 195 9.73 13.18 -6.90
CA GLN A 195 8.58 13.68 -6.17
C GLN A 195 7.87 12.55 -5.40
N GLY A 196 7.71 12.72 -4.10
CA GLY A 196 7.06 11.75 -3.21
C GLY A 196 7.91 10.52 -2.93
N SER A 197 9.21 10.57 -3.25
CA SER A 197 10.18 9.55 -2.89
C SER A 197 10.63 9.74 -1.45
N HIS A 198 10.54 8.70 -0.65
CA HIS A 198 11.09 8.59 0.70
C HIS A 198 11.12 7.13 1.11
N LEU A 199 11.80 6.85 2.19
CA LEU A 199 11.86 5.52 2.79
C LEU A 199 11.02 5.47 4.05
N VAL A 200 10.34 4.36 4.25
CA VAL A 200 9.66 4.00 5.49
C VAL A 200 10.46 2.90 6.17
N ASP A 201 10.76 3.10 7.44
CA ASP A 201 11.53 2.19 8.28
C ASP A 201 10.64 1.68 9.41
N GLN A 202 10.46 0.37 9.48
CA GLN A 202 9.68 -0.32 10.51
C GLN A 202 10.50 -1.44 11.14
N ARG A 203 10.23 -1.78 12.41
CA ARG A 203 10.76 -3.02 12.96
C ARG A 203 10.24 -4.24 12.19
N LEU A 204 11.08 -5.24 12.05
CA LEU A 204 10.63 -6.51 11.49
C LEU A 204 9.65 -7.19 12.44
N MET A 205 8.51 -7.60 11.90
CA MET A 205 7.51 -8.42 12.58
C MET A 205 7.72 -9.89 12.18
N PRO A 206 8.45 -10.69 12.97
CA PRO A 206 8.90 -12.02 12.54
C PRO A 206 7.76 -13.01 12.32
N ARG A 207 6.59 -12.76 12.93
CA ARG A 207 5.38 -13.58 12.74
C ARG A 207 4.74 -13.42 11.36
N ILE A 208 5.33 -12.61 10.46
CA ILE A 208 4.99 -12.62 9.02
C ILE A 208 5.11 -14.02 8.42
N ALA A 209 5.98 -14.89 8.96
CA ALA A 209 6.08 -16.28 8.58
C ALA A 209 4.77 -17.09 8.81
N GLU A 210 3.90 -16.64 9.72
CA GLU A 210 2.57 -17.23 9.93
C GLU A 210 1.56 -16.80 8.84
N GLY A 211 1.91 -15.78 8.09
CA GLY A 211 1.12 -15.21 6.99
C GLY A 211 0.64 -13.80 7.27
N GLU A 212 0.18 -13.18 6.21
CA GLU A 212 -0.44 -11.85 6.18
C GLU A 212 -1.96 -12.00 6.07
N VAL A 213 -2.70 -11.25 6.88
CA VAL A 213 -4.16 -11.23 6.86
C VAL A 213 -4.64 -10.00 6.10
N ARG A 214 -5.18 -10.20 4.91
CA ARG A 214 -5.76 -9.14 4.07
C ARG A 214 -7.24 -8.99 4.35
N MET A 215 -7.67 -7.80 4.73
CA MET A 215 -9.07 -7.40 4.74
C MET A 215 -9.44 -6.71 3.43
N LEU A 216 -10.36 -7.28 2.66
CA LEU A 216 -10.91 -6.67 1.46
C LEU A 216 -12.11 -5.82 1.84
N MET A 217 -12.01 -4.54 1.58
CA MET A 217 -12.99 -3.52 1.94
C MET A 217 -13.72 -2.97 0.71
N VAL A 218 -15.01 -2.74 0.88
CA VAL A 218 -15.83 -1.92 -0.03
C VAL A 218 -16.30 -0.71 0.78
N ARG A 219 -15.63 0.43 0.61
CA ARG A 219 -15.73 1.58 1.50
C ARG A 219 -15.45 1.17 2.96
N ASP A 220 -16.40 1.32 3.86
CA ASP A 220 -16.33 0.95 5.28
C ASP A 220 -16.79 -0.48 5.59
N GLN A 221 -17.19 -1.25 4.58
CA GLN A 221 -17.71 -2.60 4.75
C GLN A 221 -16.64 -3.64 4.44
N LEU A 222 -16.41 -4.55 5.37
CA LEU A 222 -15.57 -5.74 5.15
C LEU A 222 -16.32 -6.75 4.30
N PHE A 223 -15.79 -7.08 3.13
CA PHE A 223 -16.35 -8.07 2.22
C PHE A 223 -15.77 -9.47 2.43
N GLN A 224 -14.44 -9.56 2.57
CA GLN A 224 -13.73 -10.83 2.64
C GLN A 224 -12.44 -10.71 3.45
N ILE A 225 -12.02 -11.80 4.07
CA ILE A 225 -10.71 -11.93 4.71
C ILE A 225 -9.88 -12.95 3.92
N ILE A 226 -8.63 -12.63 3.62
CA ILE A 226 -7.72 -13.51 2.89
C ILE A 226 -6.46 -13.68 3.73
N HIS A 227 -6.21 -14.90 4.20
CA HIS A 227 -4.97 -15.21 4.90
C HIS A 227 -3.96 -15.76 3.89
N LYS A 228 -2.88 -15.03 3.67
CA LYS A 228 -1.82 -15.35 2.70
C LYS A 228 -0.60 -15.87 3.45
N LYS A 229 -0.38 -17.17 3.41
CA LYS A 229 0.82 -17.79 3.99
C LYS A 229 1.94 -17.86 2.97
N PRO A 230 3.22 -17.62 3.36
CA PRO A 230 4.36 -17.90 2.50
C PRO A 230 4.32 -19.33 1.96
N LYS A 231 4.73 -19.54 0.69
CA LYS A 231 4.79 -20.88 0.09
C LYS A 231 5.92 -21.74 0.65
N ALA A 232 7.07 -21.12 0.88
CA ALA A 232 8.22 -21.79 1.43
C ALA A 232 8.08 -21.94 2.94
N ASP A 233 8.47 -23.10 3.47
CA ASP A 233 8.55 -23.32 4.90
C ASP A 233 9.59 -22.35 5.49
N GLY A 234 9.16 -21.52 6.45
CA GLY A 234 10.00 -20.44 7.00
C GLY A 234 10.18 -19.22 6.09
N GLY A 235 9.46 -19.15 4.97
CA GLY A 235 9.43 -17.97 4.10
C GLY A 235 8.87 -16.76 4.83
N MET A 236 9.30 -15.57 4.43
CA MET A 236 8.91 -14.29 5.02
C MET A 236 8.14 -13.40 4.05
N SER A 237 7.95 -13.86 2.80
CA SER A 237 7.21 -13.13 1.78
C SER A 237 5.83 -13.75 1.53
N ALA A 238 4.78 -12.94 1.70
CA ALA A 238 3.42 -13.25 1.27
C ALA A 238 3.04 -12.48 -0.01
N VAL A 239 4.04 -11.92 -0.72
CA VAL A 239 3.86 -11.00 -1.85
C VAL A 239 3.66 -11.76 -3.16
N GLY A 240 2.81 -11.22 -4.03
CA GLY A 240 2.64 -11.70 -5.41
C GLY A 240 2.24 -13.19 -5.48
N GLY A 241 3.04 -13.97 -6.20
CA GLY A 241 2.84 -15.42 -6.38
C GLY A 241 3.47 -16.29 -5.28
N ASN A 242 4.12 -15.71 -4.27
CA ASN A 242 4.87 -16.43 -3.24
C ASN A 242 4.03 -16.82 -2.02
N ASN A 243 2.71 -16.83 -2.15
CA ASN A 243 1.81 -17.21 -1.07
C ASN A 243 0.79 -18.28 -1.46
N VAL A 244 0.24 -18.91 -0.43
CA VAL A 244 -0.94 -19.79 -0.50
C VAL A 244 -2.08 -19.05 0.18
N PRO A 245 -3.07 -18.53 -0.57
CA PRO A 245 -4.20 -17.81 0.00
C PRO A 245 -5.25 -18.78 0.56
N THR A 246 -5.80 -18.46 1.74
CA THR A 246 -7.00 -19.07 2.28
C THR A 246 -8.06 -17.97 2.43
N PHE A 247 -9.23 -18.19 1.88
CA PHE A 247 -10.33 -17.24 1.87
C PHE A 247 -11.31 -17.52 3.01
N TYR A 248 -11.69 -16.47 3.71
CA TYR A 248 -12.61 -16.53 4.83
C TYR A 248 -13.76 -15.54 4.62
N ARG A 249 -14.91 -15.88 5.17
CA ARG A 249 -16.04 -14.96 5.24
C ARG A 249 -15.72 -13.78 6.17
N PRO A 250 -16.38 -12.63 5.99
CA PRO A 250 -16.13 -11.46 6.84
C PRO A 250 -16.45 -11.69 8.33
N ASP A 251 -17.31 -12.66 8.64
CA ASP A 251 -17.73 -13.03 9.99
C ASP A 251 -16.92 -14.19 10.60
N ALA A 252 -15.84 -14.63 9.96
CA ALA A 252 -15.00 -15.72 10.44
C ALA A 252 -14.52 -15.48 11.89
N PRO A 253 -14.75 -16.44 12.81
CA PRO A 253 -14.49 -16.27 14.23
C PRO A 253 -13.00 -16.12 14.55
N GLU A 254 -12.11 -16.70 13.74
CA GLU A 254 -10.65 -16.64 13.90
C GLU A 254 -10.13 -15.20 13.85
N PHE A 255 -10.81 -14.31 13.12
CA PHE A 255 -10.44 -12.92 12.94
C PHE A 255 -11.38 -11.93 13.63
N ALA A 256 -12.24 -12.40 14.54
CA ALA A 256 -13.25 -11.57 15.19
C ALA A 256 -12.62 -10.37 15.93
N GLY A 257 -11.56 -10.60 16.70
CA GLY A 257 -10.88 -9.55 17.44
C GLY A 257 -10.22 -8.50 16.54
N LEU A 258 -9.50 -8.95 15.48
CA LEU A 258 -8.92 -8.06 14.48
C LEU A 258 -10.02 -7.24 13.78
N ARG A 259 -11.07 -7.91 13.29
CA ARG A 259 -12.19 -7.26 12.62
C ARG A 259 -12.84 -6.20 13.50
N GLU A 260 -13.13 -6.53 14.75
CA GLU A 260 -13.83 -5.63 15.66
C GLU A 260 -13.02 -4.36 15.92
N LYS A 261 -11.75 -4.50 16.26
CA LYS A 261 -10.85 -3.36 16.47
C LYS A 261 -10.73 -2.52 15.19
N PHE A 262 -10.40 -3.14 14.06
CA PHE A 262 -10.15 -2.39 12.83
C PHE A 262 -11.41 -1.66 12.32
N ILE A 263 -12.54 -2.36 12.19
CA ILE A 263 -13.76 -1.76 11.62
C ILE A 263 -14.40 -0.73 12.55
N LYS A 264 -14.38 -0.97 13.87
CA LYS A 264 -15.06 -0.08 14.82
C LYS A 264 -14.18 1.04 15.37
N GLU A 265 -12.87 0.81 15.49
CA GLU A 265 -11.97 1.75 16.14
C GLU A 265 -11.08 2.47 15.12
N ASP A 266 -10.45 1.74 14.18
CA ASP A 266 -9.48 2.34 13.26
C ASP A 266 -10.13 2.97 12.02
N VAL A 267 -11.00 2.26 11.30
CA VAL A 267 -11.59 2.71 10.03
C VAL A 267 -12.27 4.07 10.14
N PRO A 268 -13.05 4.40 11.19
CA PRO A 268 -13.68 5.71 11.33
C PRO A 268 -12.70 6.89 11.41
N HIS A 269 -11.46 6.64 11.84
CA HIS A 269 -10.44 7.66 12.05
C HIS A 269 -9.34 7.67 10.99
N LEU A 270 -9.31 6.68 10.08
CA LEU A 270 -8.24 6.56 9.08
C LEU A 270 -8.07 7.82 8.23
N LEU A 271 -9.17 8.36 7.72
CA LEU A 271 -9.11 9.55 6.85
C LEU A 271 -8.66 10.79 7.61
N GLU A 272 -9.07 10.94 8.87
CA GLU A 272 -8.66 12.06 9.72
C GLU A 272 -7.15 12.01 9.99
N VAL A 273 -6.63 10.87 10.41
CA VAL A 273 -5.20 10.68 10.70
C VAL A 273 -4.32 10.86 9.45
N MET A 274 -4.89 10.63 8.27
CA MET A 274 -4.19 10.81 6.99
C MET A 274 -4.39 12.19 6.35
N ASP A 275 -5.05 13.14 7.02
CA ASP A 275 -5.44 14.44 6.47
C ASP A 275 -6.30 14.32 5.20
N LEU A 276 -7.23 13.36 5.21
CA LEU A 276 -8.11 13.01 4.08
C LEU A 276 -9.59 13.12 4.42
N GLN A 277 -9.97 13.84 5.48
CA GLN A 277 -11.35 13.93 5.97
C GLN A 277 -12.33 14.50 4.94
N ASP A 278 -11.84 15.26 3.96
CA ASP A 278 -12.64 15.79 2.85
C ASP A 278 -12.77 14.80 1.68
N GLN A 279 -12.15 13.62 1.79
CA GLN A 279 -12.17 12.58 0.77
C GLN A 279 -13.04 11.40 1.20
N PRO A 280 -13.76 10.76 0.27
CA PRO A 280 -14.41 9.50 0.59
C PRO A 280 -13.38 8.38 0.77
N LEU A 281 -13.71 7.39 1.62
CA LEU A 281 -12.96 6.12 1.64
C LEU A 281 -12.89 5.54 0.22
N PRO A 282 -11.79 4.87 -0.13
CA PRO A 282 -11.70 4.17 -1.41
C PRO A 282 -12.86 3.20 -1.61
N LEU A 283 -13.40 3.12 -2.82
CA LEU A 283 -14.49 2.19 -3.11
C LEU A 283 -14.06 0.74 -2.92
N LEU A 284 -12.86 0.41 -3.39
CA LEU A 284 -12.22 -0.91 -3.22
C LEU A 284 -10.81 -0.71 -2.68
N TRP A 285 -10.55 -1.29 -1.54
CA TRP A 285 -9.24 -1.22 -0.93
C TRP A 285 -8.95 -2.42 -0.03
N THR A 286 -7.69 -2.60 0.33
CA THR A 286 -7.30 -3.60 1.30
C THR A 286 -6.42 -3.00 2.38
N ALA A 287 -6.54 -3.56 3.58
CA ALA A 287 -5.58 -3.44 4.65
C ALA A 287 -4.94 -4.82 4.88
N ASP A 288 -3.63 -4.86 4.81
CA ASP A 288 -2.84 -6.09 4.97
C ASP A 288 -2.17 -6.08 6.35
N PHE A 289 -2.53 -7.06 7.18
CA PHE A 289 -2.12 -7.12 8.58
C PHE A 289 -1.09 -8.22 8.82
N ILE A 290 -0.09 -7.90 9.63
CA ILE A 290 0.93 -8.84 10.08
C ILE A 290 0.69 -9.13 11.57
N PRO A 291 0.59 -10.41 11.99
CA PRO A 291 0.48 -10.75 13.40
C PRO A 291 1.81 -10.47 14.12
N MET A 292 1.72 -10.03 15.35
CA MET A 292 2.86 -9.89 16.25
C MET A 292 2.43 -10.14 17.69
N ASP A 293 3.40 -10.37 18.56
CA ASP A 293 3.14 -10.42 19.99
C ASP A 293 2.92 -9.00 20.51
N SER A 294 1.97 -8.85 21.42
CA SER A 294 1.71 -7.57 22.06
C SER A 294 2.91 -7.13 22.89
N ASP A 295 3.32 -5.87 22.75
CA ASP A 295 4.34 -5.28 23.59
C ASP A 295 3.84 -5.05 25.03
N ASP A 296 2.52 -4.93 25.21
CA ASP A 296 1.88 -4.57 26.48
C ASP A 296 1.36 -5.78 27.25
N VAL A 297 0.87 -6.81 26.55
CA VAL A 297 0.20 -7.97 27.16
C VAL A 297 0.89 -9.26 26.72
N PRO A 298 1.65 -9.93 27.62
CA PRO A 298 2.32 -11.17 27.28
C PRO A 298 1.36 -12.27 26.80
N GLY A 299 1.66 -12.86 25.63
CA GLY A 299 0.88 -13.95 25.04
C GLY A 299 -0.34 -13.47 24.24
N GLU A 300 -0.62 -12.18 24.18
CA GLU A 300 -1.63 -11.63 23.29
C GLU A 300 -1.07 -11.47 21.87
N THR A 301 -1.84 -11.90 20.87
CA THR A 301 -1.56 -11.62 19.47
C THR A 301 -2.27 -10.32 19.07
N VAL A 302 -1.49 -9.36 18.58
CA VAL A 302 -2.00 -8.13 17.96
C VAL A 302 -1.67 -8.14 16.46
N TYR A 303 -2.41 -7.33 15.70
CA TYR A 303 -2.26 -7.22 14.26
C TYR A 303 -1.90 -5.79 13.89
N LYS A 304 -0.83 -5.62 13.10
CA LYS A 304 -0.36 -4.31 12.65
C LYS A 304 -0.42 -4.22 11.14
N VAL A 305 -0.85 -3.08 10.61
CA VAL A 305 -0.92 -2.86 9.17
C VAL A 305 0.48 -2.83 8.57
N GLY A 306 0.70 -3.68 7.59
CA GLY A 306 1.90 -3.71 6.76
C GLY A 306 1.75 -2.92 5.46
N GLU A 307 0.51 -2.77 4.97
CA GLU A 307 0.22 -2.06 3.72
C GLU A 307 -1.28 -1.74 3.59
N PHE A 308 -1.57 -0.59 2.95
CA PHE A 308 -2.88 -0.32 2.34
C PHE A 308 -2.76 -0.34 0.81
N ASN A 309 -3.78 -0.88 0.15
CA ASN A 309 -3.89 -0.85 -1.31
C ASN A 309 -5.23 -0.23 -1.70
N CYS A 310 -5.20 0.95 -2.33
CA CYS A 310 -6.39 1.78 -2.56
C CYS A 310 -6.91 1.78 -4.00
N SER A 311 -6.28 1.06 -4.92
CA SER A 311 -6.68 1.12 -6.33
C SER A 311 -6.67 -0.23 -7.05
N CYS A 312 -5.54 -0.87 -7.14
CA CYS A 312 -5.32 -2.03 -8.02
C CYS A 312 -5.29 -3.36 -7.25
N VAL A 313 -6.28 -3.57 -6.37
CA VAL A 313 -6.37 -4.80 -5.59
C VAL A 313 -6.99 -5.93 -6.40
N GLY A 314 -6.43 -7.13 -6.33
CA GLY A 314 -7.06 -8.36 -6.78
C GLY A 314 -8.18 -8.72 -5.79
N VAL A 315 -9.40 -8.69 -6.27
CA VAL A 315 -10.57 -8.51 -5.38
C VAL A 315 -11.47 -9.72 -5.25
N SER A 316 -11.10 -10.89 -5.71
CA SER A 316 -11.98 -12.04 -5.49
C SER A 316 -11.25 -13.36 -5.62
N LYS A 317 -11.78 -14.35 -4.93
CA LYS A 317 -11.48 -15.76 -5.14
C LYS A 317 -11.70 -16.18 -6.60
N PHE A 318 -12.70 -15.60 -7.27
CA PHE A 318 -12.91 -15.70 -8.71
C PHE A 318 -11.65 -15.40 -9.53
N MET A 319 -10.92 -14.33 -9.23
CA MET A 319 -9.67 -14.02 -9.93
C MET A 319 -8.55 -15.01 -9.63
N ALA A 320 -8.53 -15.59 -8.44
CA ALA A 320 -7.58 -16.64 -8.09
C ALA A 320 -7.91 -17.96 -8.81
N SER A 321 -9.18 -18.31 -8.90
CA SER A 321 -9.67 -19.51 -9.60
C SER A 321 -9.56 -19.39 -11.11
N ALA A 322 -9.80 -18.20 -11.68
CA ALA A 322 -9.68 -17.93 -13.11
C ALA A 322 -8.23 -17.71 -13.57
N LYS A 323 -7.25 -17.80 -12.70
CA LYS A 323 -5.84 -17.55 -13.04
C LYS A 323 -5.28 -18.67 -13.93
N GLY A 324 -5.34 -18.45 -15.24
CA GLY A 324 -4.90 -19.37 -16.27
C GLY A 324 -5.98 -20.26 -16.86
N GLY A 325 -7.25 -20.11 -16.44
CA GLY A 325 -8.43 -20.78 -16.96
C GLY A 325 -9.42 -19.84 -17.64
N THR A 326 -10.50 -20.40 -18.15
CA THR A 326 -11.64 -19.68 -18.70
C THR A 326 -12.69 -19.45 -17.60
N ILE A 327 -13.73 -18.66 -17.89
CA ILE A 327 -14.85 -18.45 -16.95
C ILE A 327 -15.60 -19.76 -16.63
N GLU A 328 -15.55 -20.72 -17.55
CA GLU A 328 -16.14 -22.05 -17.39
C GLU A 328 -15.42 -22.91 -16.34
N ASP A 329 -14.18 -22.57 -16.02
CA ASP A 329 -13.39 -23.27 -15.00
C ASP A 329 -13.68 -22.77 -13.57
N VAL A 330 -14.51 -21.76 -13.42
CA VAL A 330 -14.85 -21.16 -12.11
C VAL A 330 -16.06 -21.89 -11.53
N SER A 331 -15.99 -22.27 -10.24
CA SER A 331 -17.10 -22.89 -9.55
C SER A 331 -18.31 -21.95 -9.42
N ASP A 332 -19.51 -22.51 -9.37
CA ASP A 332 -20.75 -21.75 -9.18
C ASP A 332 -20.70 -20.90 -7.90
N ASP A 333 -20.11 -21.43 -6.82
CA ASP A 333 -19.96 -20.73 -5.55
C ASP A 333 -19.02 -19.52 -5.68
N ASP A 334 -17.89 -19.67 -6.35
CA ASP A 334 -16.93 -18.59 -6.57
C ASP A 334 -17.51 -17.52 -7.49
N TYR A 335 -18.32 -17.94 -8.47
CA TYR A 335 -19.06 -17.03 -9.34
C TYR A 335 -20.13 -16.24 -8.56
N ALA A 336 -20.92 -16.92 -7.72
CA ALA A 336 -21.94 -16.28 -6.89
C ALA A 336 -21.31 -15.28 -5.90
N GLU A 337 -20.13 -15.61 -5.31
CA GLU A 337 -19.39 -14.70 -4.43
C GLU A 337 -18.92 -13.45 -5.21
N ALA A 338 -18.38 -13.62 -6.42
CA ALA A 338 -17.99 -12.52 -7.26
C ALA A 338 -19.17 -11.61 -7.65
N MET A 339 -20.33 -12.20 -7.93
CA MET A 339 -21.55 -11.43 -8.21
C MET A 339 -22.02 -10.65 -6.99
N SER A 340 -21.96 -11.23 -5.79
CA SER A 340 -22.33 -10.53 -4.55
C SER A 340 -21.39 -9.35 -4.27
N LEU A 341 -20.10 -9.45 -4.60
CA LEU A 341 -19.16 -8.32 -4.54
C LEU A 341 -19.55 -7.23 -5.54
N CYS A 342 -19.89 -7.60 -6.79
CA CYS A 342 -20.33 -6.64 -7.80
C CYS A 342 -21.61 -5.91 -7.36
N ASP A 343 -22.56 -6.62 -6.75
CA ASP A 343 -23.79 -6.03 -6.22
C ASP A 343 -23.51 -5.06 -5.07
N LEU A 344 -22.62 -5.40 -4.17
CA LEU A 344 -22.21 -4.51 -3.07
C LEU A 344 -21.54 -3.25 -3.62
N ILE A 345 -20.59 -3.40 -4.55
CA ILE A 345 -19.94 -2.28 -5.21
C ILE A 345 -20.98 -1.39 -5.92
N GLY A 346 -21.89 -2.00 -6.67
CA GLY A 346 -22.96 -1.28 -7.36
C GLY A 346 -23.84 -0.45 -6.43
N LYS A 347 -24.26 -1.03 -5.30
CA LYS A 347 -25.03 -0.32 -4.26
C LYS A 347 -24.24 0.87 -3.70
N GLN A 348 -22.98 0.67 -3.34
CA GLN A 348 -22.14 1.74 -2.81
C GLN A 348 -21.89 2.87 -3.82
N VAL A 349 -21.76 2.55 -5.11
CA VAL A 349 -21.64 3.57 -6.17
C VAL A 349 -22.94 4.36 -6.29
N VAL A 350 -24.09 3.70 -6.32
CA VAL A 350 -25.39 4.38 -6.42
C VAL A 350 -25.61 5.32 -5.25
N GLU A 351 -25.42 4.85 -4.01
CA GLU A 351 -25.55 5.68 -2.80
C GLU A 351 -24.64 6.92 -2.84
N ALA A 352 -23.40 6.75 -3.28
CA ALA A 352 -22.44 7.86 -3.36
C ALA A 352 -22.85 8.86 -4.48
N MET A 353 -23.33 8.38 -5.63
CA MET A 353 -23.80 9.23 -6.72
C MET A 353 -25.07 9.99 -6.32
N ASP A 354 -26.04 9.34 -5.67
CA ASP A 354 -27.26 9.99 -5.18
C ASP A 354 -26.94 11.10 -4.17
N THR A 355 -26.00 10.84 -3.24
CA THR A 355 -25.54 11.84 -2.28
C THR A 355 -24.89 13.03 -3.00
N HIS A 356 -24.04 12.77 -4.00
CA HIS A 356 -23.37 13.78 -4.80
C HIS A 356 -24.39 14.64 -5.57
N TRP A 357 -25.34 14.02 -6.25
CA TRP A 357 -26.41 14.73 -6.99
C TRP A 357 -27.28 15.57 -6.06
N ALA A 358 -27.64 15.07 -4.89
CA ALA A 358 -28.41 15.83 -3.91
C ALA A 358 -27.65 17.06 -3.39
N ALA A 359 -26.33 16.96 -3.20
CA ALA A 359 -25.50 18.09 -2.81
C ALA A 359 -25.42 19.14 -3.92
N LEU A 360 -25.17 18.71 -5.17
CA LEU A 360 -25.11 19.59 -6.33
C LEU A 360 -26.44 20.33 -6.58
N GLN A 361 -27.58 19.65 -6.44
CA GLN A 361 -28.90 20.28 -6.55
C GLN A 361 -29.14 21.36 -5.50
N LYS A 362 -28.68 21.14 -4.24
CA LYS A 362 -28.76 22.16 -3.16
C LYS A 362 -27.89 23.37 -3.48
N GLU A 363 -26.71 23.18 -4.02
CA GLU A 363 -25.81 24.25 -4.41
C GLU A 363 -26.42 25.10 -5.54
N ILE A 364 -26.95 24.46 -6.58
CA ILE A 364 -27.66 25.13 -7.68
C ILE A 364 -28.88 25.92 -7.15
N ALA A 365 -29.67 25.33 -6.26
CA ALA A 365 -30.84 25.98 -5.68
C ALA A 365 -30.47 27.16 -4.74
N GLY A 366 -29.30 27.08 -4.08
CA GLY A 366 -28.76 28.14 -3.23
C GLY A 366 -28.19 29.33 -4.00
N HIS A 367 -27.94 29.20 -5.33
CA HIS A 367 -27.40 30.25 -6.20
C HIS A 367 -28.31 30.53 -7.43
N PRO A 368 -29.54 31.04 -7.23
CA PRO A 368 -30.52 31.24 -8.32
C PRO A 368 -30.15 32.35 -9.35
N GLY A 369 -28.90 32.85 -9.34
CA GLY A 369 -28.52 34.04 -10.10
C GLY A 369 -27.37 33.93 -11.09
N ARG A 370 -26.81 32.74 -11.41
CA ARG A 370 -25.72 32.57 -12.39
C ARG A 370 -26.06 31.82 -13.67
N GLY A 371 -27.30 31.89 -14.09
CA GLY A 371 -27.77 31.33 -15.37
C GLY A 371 -28.29 32.44 -16.27
N GLY A 372 -27.42 33.07 -17.07
CA GLY A 372 -27.85 33.98 -18.12
C GLY A 372 -26.90 35.15 -18.34
N GLY A 373 -25.90 34.95 -19.19
CA GLY A 373 -25.09 35.98 -19.77
C GLY A 373 -24.31 35.41 -20.93
#